data_766b56c26f82dd35f2273f73f396e8d7
#
_entry.id   766b56c26f82dd35f2273f73f396e8d7
#
_cell.length_a   1.000
_cell.length_b   1.000
_cell.length_c   1.000
_cell.angle_alpha   90.00
_cell.angle_beta   90.00
_cell.angle_gamma   90.00
#
_symmetry.space_group_name_H-M   'P 1'
#
loop_
_entity.id
_entity.type
_entity.pdbx_description
1 polymer ?
#
loop_
_entity_poly.entity_id
_entity_poly.type
_entity_poly.pdbx_seq_one_letter_code
_entity_poly.pdbx_strand_id
1 'polypeptide(L)'
;MGRRTVCLAVLHVRITAAMPGKGAVGIEVANKVPQIVSMQKIIASRRFQECRYELPVAMGRTITDEVFMFDLCKTPHLLVAGATGQGKSVGLNAIITSLLYKKHPAELKFVMVDPKMVEFSSYAKLLKHYLAV
;
A
#
# COMPACT_ATOMS: atom_id res chain seq x y z
N MET A 1 9.19 24.00 37.38
CA MET A 1 8.70 23.36 36.14
C MET A 1 9.70 22.30 35.71
N GLY A 2 9.46 21.03 36.04
CA GLY A 2 10.41 19.94 35.82
C GLY A 2 10.49 19.53 34.36
N ARG A 3 11.66 19.60 33.75
CA ARG A 3 11.94 18.99 32.44
C ARG A 3 11.87 17.47 32.59
N ARG A 4 10.83 16.86 32.02
CA ARG A 4 10.80 15.39 31.85
C ARG A 4 11.59 15.04 30.61
N THR A 5 12.79 14.51 30.79
CA THR A 5 13.59 13.93 29.69
C THR A 5 13.12 12.51 29.49
N VAL A 6 12.48 12.24 28.38
CA VAL A 6 12.13 10.88 27.96
C VAL A 6 13.27 10.37 27.08
N CYS A 7 14.09 9.45 27.62
CA CYS A 7 15.07 8.72 26.81
C CYS A 7 14.40 7.56 26.10
N LEU A 8 14.23 7.68 24.78
CA LEU A 8 13.80 6.61 23.91
C LEU A 8 15.04 5.91 23.36
N ALA A 9 15.39 4.73 23.91
CA ALA A 9 16.47 3.88 23.38
C ALA A 9 15.98 3.15 22.12
N VAL A 10 15.86 3.86 21.01
CA VAL A 10 15.37 3.33 19.71
C VAL A 10 16.30 3.78 18.59
N LEU A 11 16.60 2.87 17.68
CA LEU A 11 17.56 3.09 16.59
C LEU A 11 17.09 4.13 15.54
N HIS A 12 15.78 4.34 15.38
CA HIS A 12 15.21 5.31 14.43
C HIS A 12 14.01 6.01 15.04
N VAL A 13 14.11 7.30 15.26
CA VAL A 13 13.03 8.19 15.70
C VAL A 13 12.85 9.25 14.64
N ARG A 14 11.64 9.40 14.12
CA ARG A 14 11.27 10.51 13.24
C ARG A 14 10.43 11.50 14.03
N ILE A 15 10.87 12.75 14.05
CA ILE A 15 10.13 13.84 14.68
C ILE A 15 9.48 14.66 13.57
N THR A 16 8.17 14.71 13.58
CA THR A 16 7.39 15.54 12.65
C THR A 16 7.06 16.85 13.34
N ALA A 17 7.63 17.96 12.87
CA ALA A 17 7.36 19.28 13.41
C ALA A 17 5.88 19.63 13.26
N ALA A 18 5.38 20.38 14.23
CA ALA A 18 4.02 20.93 14.37
C ALA A 18 3.01 20.53 13.29
N MET A 19 2.06 19.67 13.64
CA MET A 19 0.90 19.40 12.79
C MET A 19 0.05 20.68 12.69
N PRO A 20 -0.18 21.24 11.48
CA PRO A 20 -1.01 22.42 11.30
C PRO A 20 -2.39 22.22 11.93
N GLY A 21 -2.80 23.12 12.81
CA GLY A 21 -4.12 23.10 13.47
C GLY A 21 -4.23 22.23 14.74
N LYS A 22 -3.18 21.47 15.14
CA LYS A 22 -3.26 20.61 16.34
C LYS A 22 -2.33 21.00 17.48
N GLY A 23 -1.41 21.96 17.29
CA GLY A 23 -0.47 22.41 18.33
C GLY A 23 0.37 21.29 18.95
N ALA A 24 0.53 20.17 18.27
CA ALA A 24 1.23 18.97 18.73
C ALA A 24 2.40 18.61 17.82
N VAL A 25 3.44 18.01 18.42
CA VAL A 25 4.57 17.43 17.70
C VAL A 25 4.38 15.93 17.64
N GLY A 26 4.48 15.35 16.43
CA GLY A 26 4.43 13.91 16.22
C GLY A 26 5.80 13.27 16.44
N ILE A 27 5.87 12.21 17.24
CA ILE A 27 7.07 11.39 17.41
C ILE A 27 6.74 9.97 16.92
N GLU A 28 7.35 9.58 15.80
CA GLU A 28 7.23 8.24 15.25
C GLU A 28 8.39 7.38 15.74
N VAL A 29 8.05 6.26 16.35
CA VAL A 29 9.03 5.30 16.86
C VAL A 29 8.82 3.96 16.15
N ALA A 30 9.88 3.43 15.54
CA ALA A 30 9.80 2.13 14.88
C ALA A 30 9.56 1.01 15.89
N ASN A 31 8.67 0.09 15.55
CA ASN A 31 8.42 -1.10 16.36
C ASN A 31 9.68 -1.99 16.38
N LYS A 32 10.03 -2.54 17.54
CA LYS A 32 11.14 -3.50 17.69
C LYS A 32 10.93 -4.75 16.83
N VAL A 33 9.70 -5.19 16.70
CA VAL A 33 9.29 -6.31 15.85
C VAL A 33 8.28 -5.78 14.83
N PRO A 34 8.65 -5.67 13.53
CA PRO A 34 7.74 -5.25 12.49
C PRO A 34 6.59 -6.24 12.34
N GLN A 35 5.38 -5.74 12.24
CA GLN A 35 4.21 -6.58 11.97
C GLN A 35 3.98 -6.68 10.45
N ILE A 36 3.74 -7.90 9.98
CA ILE A 36 3.38 -8.15 8.58
C ILE A 36 1.90 -7.84 8.40
N VAL A 37 1.62 -6.91 7.49
CA VAL A 37 0.25 -6.57 7.10
C VAL A 37 -0.20 -7.51 5.98
N SER A 38 -1.08 -8.46 6.30
CA SER A 38 -1.59 -9.43 5.33
C SER A 38 -2.55 -8.76 4.34
N MET A 39 -2.31 -8.92 3.04
CA MET A 39 -3.21 -8.44 1.97
C MET A 39 -4.60 -9.06 2.08
N GLN A 40 -4.70 -10.33 2.47
CA GLN A 40 -5.97 -11.01 2.71
C GLN A 40 -6.83 -10.28 3.75
N LYS A 41 -6.22 -9.85 4.88
CA LYS A 41 -6.93 -9.09 5.92
C LYS A 41 -7.40 -7.72 5.43
N ILE A 42 -6.63 -7.10 4.55
CA ILE A 42 -6.98 -5.80 3.96
C ILE A 42 -8.16 -5.96 3.01
N ILE A 43 -8.10 -6.93 2.10
CA ILE A 43 -9.17 -7.21 1.14
C ILE A 43 -10.46 -7.61 1.85
N ALA A 44 -10.37 -8.43 2.90
CA ALA A 44 -11.53 -8.84 3.71
C ALA A 44 -12.09 -7.70 4.59
N SER A 45 -11.41 -6.57 4.71
CA SER A 45 -11.87 -5.46 5.54
C SER A 45 -13.16 -4.86 4.97
N ARG A 46 -14.06 -4.45 5.88
CA ARG A 46 -15.31 -3.78 5.52
C ARG A 46 -15.06 -2.55 4.64
N ARG A 47 -14.03 -1.76 4.95
CA ARG A 47 -13.66 -0.56 4.20
C ARG A 47 -13.33 -0.87 2.73
N PHE A 48 -12.65 -1.98 2.45
CA PHE A 48 -12.36 -2.41 1.08
C PHE A 48 -13.61 -2.98 0.40
N GLN A 49 -14.38 -3.80 1.08
CA GLN A 49 -15.55 -4.46 0.51
C GLN A 49 -16.66 -3.47 0.15
N GLU A 50 -16.92 -2.48 0.99
CA GLU A 50 -17.98 -1.49 0.80
C GLU A 50 -17.54 -0.24 0.02
N CYS A 51 -16.26 -0.16 -0.42
CA CYS A 51 -15.79 1.01 -1.15
C CYS A 51 -16.46 1.13 -2.53
N ARG A 52 -16.79 2.38 -2.90
CA ARG A 52 -17.43 2.73 -4.18
C ARG A 52 -16.45 3.31 -5.20
N TYR A 53 -15.16 3.04 -5.03
CA TYR A 53 -14.15 3.47 -6.00
C TYR A 53 -14.28 2.68 -7.29
N GLU A 54 -13.99 3.35 -8.40
CA GLU A 54 -14.03 2.71 -9.72
C GLU A 54 -12.92 1.65 -9.83
N LEU A 55 -11.68 2.02 -9.52
CA LEU A 55 -10.54 1.11 -9.46
C LEU A 55 -9.88 1.18 -8.08
N PRO A 56 -10.43 0.48 -7.06
CA PRO A 56 -9.91 0.54 -5.70
C PRO A 56 -8.57 -0.18 -5.57
N VAL A 57 -7.59 0.53 -5.06
CA VAL A 57 -6.28 0.00 -4.72
C VAL A 57 -6.06 0.13 -3.22
N ALA A 58 -5.76 -1.00 -2.57
CA ALA A 58 -5.38 -1.04 -1.17
C ALA A 58 -3.89 -1.32 -1.03
N MET A 59 -3.16 -0.40 -0.37
CA MET A 59 -1.70 -0.46 -0.26
C MET A 59 -1.21 -1.00 1.09
N GLY A 60 -2.06 -1.04 2.10
CA GLY A 60 -1.65 -1.45 3.43
C GLY A 60 -2.46 -0.79 4.53
N ARG A 61 -1.80 -0.51 5.65
CA ARG A 61 -2.39 0.21 6.79
C ARG A 61 -1.57 1.43 7.13
N THR A 62 -2.25 2.44 7.62
CA THR A 62 -1.62 3.63 8.20
C THR A 62 -1.04 3.32 9.57
N ILE A 63 -0.29 4.26 10.14
CA ILE A 63 0.20 4.18 11.52
C ILE A 63 -0.94 4.15 12.57
N THR A 64 -2.14 4.57 12.19
CA THR A 64 -3.36 4.51 13.01
C THR A 64 -4.16 3.21 12.79
N ASP A 65 -3.55 2.20 12.14
CA ASP A 65 -4.15 0.90 11.84
C ASP A 65 -5.35 0.95 10.89
N GLU A 66 -5.56 2.06 10.18
CA GLU A 66 -6.60 2.18 9.17
C GLU A 66 -6.13 1.64 7.81
N VAL A 67 -7.01 0.98 7.08
CA VAL A 67 -6.72 0.54 5.71
C VAL A 67 -6.50 1.76 4.82
N PHE A 68 -5.29 1.87 4.24
CA PHE A 68 -4.96 2.90 3.27
C PHE A 68 -5.32 2.42 1.87
N MET A 69 -6.19 3.17 1.21
CA MET A 69 -6.67 2.85 -0.14
C MET A 69 -6.99 4.13 -0.91
N PHE A 70 -6.90 4.03 -2.23
CA PHE A 70 -7.22 5.12 -3.15
C PHE A 70 -7.86 4.58 -4.44
N ASP A 71 -8.44 5.48 -5.21
CA ASP A 71 -9.02 5.17 -6.53
C ASP A 71 -7.98 5.42 -7.62
N LEU A 72 -7.59 4.38 -8.34
CA LEU A 72 -6.61 4.49 -9.42
C LEU A 72 -7.12 5.34 -10.60
N CYS A 73 -8.43 5.42 -10.81
CA CYS A 73 -9.01 6.30 -11.83
C CYS A 73 -8.70 7.78 -11.58
N LYS A 74 -8.53 8.17 -10.31
CA LYS A 74 -8.16 9.55 -9.93
C LYS A 74 -6.66 9.82 -10.02
N THR A 75 -5.88 8.77 -10.22
CA THR A 75 -4.41 8.83 -10.41
C THR A 75 -4.03 8.04 -11.66
N PRO A 76 -4.36 8.56 -12.86
CA PRO A 76 -4.19 7.81 -14.12
C PRO A 76 -2.73 7.49 -14.43
N HIS A 77 -1.80 8.24 -13.87
CA HIS A 77 -0.36 8.00 -13.97
C HIS A 77 0.24 7.88 -12.58
N LEU A 78 0.71 6.69 -12.24
CA LEU A 78 1.32 6.39 -10.96
C LEU A 78 2.77 5.95 -11.16
N LEU A 79 3.71 6.72 -10.63
CA LEU A 79 5.12 6.34 -10.55
C LEU A 79 5.39 5.66 -9.21
N VAL A 80 5.83 4.41 -9.25
CA VAL A 80 6.27 3.67 -8.07
C VAL A 80 7.78 3.46 -8.15
N ALA A 81 8.52 4.09 -7.26
CA ALA A 81 9.97 4.00 -7.21
C ALA A 81 10.43 3.51 -5.83
N GLY A 82 11.56 2.84 -5.81
CA GLY A 82 12.19 2.34 -4.58
C GLY A 82 13.47 1.59 -4.89
N ALA A 83 14.44 1.64 -3.99
CA ALA A 83 15.65 0.84 -4.09
C ALA A 83 15.33 -0.66 -3.94
N THR A 84 16.28 -1.50 -4.30
CA THR A 84 16.17 -2.96 -4.15
C THR A 84 15.85 -3.31 -2.69
N GLY A 85 14.85 -4.16 -2.48
CA GLY A 85 14.41 -4.57 -1.15
C GLY A 85 13.46 -3.60 -0.43
N GLN A 86 13.14 -2.44 -1.01
CA GLN A 86 12.25 -1.44 -0.41
C GLN A 86 10.74 -1.71 -0.66
N GLY A 87 10.40 -2.88 -1.19
CA GLY A 87 9.01 -3.30 -1.34
C GLY A 87 8.30 -2.80 -2.60
N LYS A 88 9.00 -2.26 -3.62
CA LYS A 88 8.40 -1.83 -4.89
C LYS A 88 7.55 -2.93 -5.52
N SER A 89 8.09 -4.13 -5.67
CA SER A 89 7.37 -5.28 -6.25
C SER A 89 6.20 -5.72 -5.39
N VAL A 90 6.32 -5.63 -4.06
CA VAL A 90 5.20 -5.90 -3.13
C VAL A 90 4.09 -4.86 -3.33
N GLY A 91 4.43 -3.59 -3.49
CA GLY A 91 3.47 -2.53 -3.80
C GLY A 91 2.74 -2.75 -5.12
N LEU A 92 3.47 -3.12 -6.19
CA LEU A 92 2.86 -3.45 -7.49
C LEU A 92 1.93 -4.66 -7.39
N ASN A 93 2.34 -5.70 -6.68
CA ASN A 93 1.50 -6.86 -6.42
C ASN A 93 0.25 -6.50 -5.60
N ALA A 94 0.34 -5.58 -4.65
CA ALA A 94 -0.82 -5.11 -3.89
C ALA A 94 -1.82 -4.38 -4.79
N ILE A 95 -1.36 -3.56 -5.74
CA ILE A 95 -2.19 -2.89 -6.74
C ILE A 95 -2.93 -3.92 -7.59
N ILE A 96 -2.19 -4.83 -8.23
CA ILE A 96 -2.77 -5.84 -9.11
C ILE A 96 -3.77 -6.71 -8.35
N THR A 97 -3.39 -7.21 -7.17
CA THR A 97 -4.24 -8.06 -6.34
C THR A 97 -5.54 -7.35 -5.94
N SER A 98 -5.46 -6.07 -5.55
CA SER A 98 -6.66 -5.27 -5.22
C SER A 98 -7.65 -5.23 -6.37
N LEU A 99 -7.16 -4.98 -7.57
CA LEU A 99 -7.99 -4.88 -8.78
C LEU A 99 -8.59 -6.23 -9.18
N LEU A 100 -7.80 -7.31 -9.11
CA LEU A 100 -8.26 -8.68 -9.40
C LEU A 100 -9.38 -9.13 -8.47
N TYR A 101 -9.34 -8.73 -7.19
CA TYR A 101 -10.38 -9.08 -6.23
C TYR A 101 -11.65 -8.23 -6.33
N LYS A 102 -11.57 -7.06 -6.94
CA LYS A 102 -12.69 -6.12 -6.99
C LYS A 102 -13.39 -6.06 -8.34
N LYS A 103 -12.66 -6.34 -9.42
CA LYS A 103 -13.17 -6.17 -10.79
C LYS A 103 -13.24 -7.50 -11.54
N HIS A 104 -14.33 -7.66 -12.28
CA HIS A 104 -14.50 -8.82 -13.16
C HIS A 104 -13.68 -8.67 -14.45
N PRO A 105 -13.22 -9.77 -15.09
CA PRO A 105 -12.47 -9.71 -16.35
C PRO A 105 -13.18 -9.00 -17.52
N ALA A 106 -14.50 -8.89 -17.47
CA ALA A 106 -15.29 -8.13 -18.45
C ALA A 106 -15.17 -6.61 -18.25
N GLU A 107 -14.81 -6.16 -17.04
CA GLU A 107 -14.71 -4.74 -16.69
C GLU A 107 -13.26 -4.22 -16.72
N LEU A 108 -12.28 -5.12 -16.54
CA LEU A 108 -10.88 -4.76 -16.42
C LEU A 108 -9.98 -5.73 -17.20
N LYS A 109 -9.08 -5.15 -17.96
CA LYS A 109 -7.98 -5.87 -18.62
C LYS A 109 -6.66 -5.21 -18.27
N PHE A 110 -5.60 -6.00 -18.19
CA PHE A 110 -4.25 -5.53 -17.93
C PHE A 110 -3.39 -5.65 -19.18
N VAL A 111 -2.55 -4.66 -19.39
CA VAL A 111 -1.37 -4.76 -20.26
C VAL A 111 -0.16 -4.69 -19.36
N MET A 112 0.64 -5.74 -19.34
CA MET A 112 1.80 -5.86 -18.46
C MET A 112 3.08 -5.95 -19.29
N VAL A 113 4.06 -5.09 -19.00
CA VAL A 113 5.38 -5.11 -19.61
C VAL A 113 6.42 -5.32 -18.52
N ASP A 114 7.11 -6.45 -18.56
CA ASP A 114 8.17 -6.80 -17.61
C ASP A 114 9.46 -7.10 -18.38
N PRO A 115 10.33 -6.08 -18.59
CA PRO A 115 11.56 -6.26 -19.37
C PRO A 115 12.55 -7.27 -18.74
N LYS A 116 12.42 -7.53 -17.43
CA LYS A 116 13.29 -8.47 -16.69
C LYS A 116 12.68 -9.85 -16.51
N MET A 117 11.41 -10.02 -16.82
CA MET A 117 10.62 -11.26 -16.67
C MET A 117 10.66 -11.86 -15.24
N VAL A 118 10.81 -11.02 -14.23
CA VAL A 118 10.99 -11.44 -12.83
C VAL A 118 9.78 -11.14 -11.96
N GLU A 119 9.12 -10.00 -12.21
CA GLU A 119 8.07 -9.47 -11.31
C GLU A 119 6.68 -10.01 -11.64
N PHE A 120 6.37 -10.22 -12.92
CA PHE A 120 5.03 -10.56 -13.40
C PHE A 120 4.87 -12.00 -13.93
N SER A 121 5.89 -12.84 -13.82
CA SER A 121 5.84 -14.25 -14.29
C SER A 121 4.68 -15.06 -13.67
N SER A 122 4.34 -14.79 -12.41
CA SER A 122 3.22 -15.44 -11.72
C SER A 122 1.85 -15.06 -12.30
N TYR A 123 1.74 -13.93 -12.99
CA TYR A 123 0.51 -13.44 -13.62
C TYR A 123 0.28 -13.99 -15.03
N ALA A 124 1.22 -14.74 -15.61
CA ALA A 124 1.04 -15.40 -16.90
C ALA A 124 -0.22 -16.28 -16.93
N LYS A 125 -0.62 -16.84 -15.80
CA LYS A 125 -1.87 -17.64 -15.68
C LYS A 125 -3.14 -16.81 -15.91
N LEU A 126 -3.08 -15.48 -15.85
CA LEU A 126 -4.20 -14.58 -16.11
C LEU A 126 -4.43 -14.29 -17.60
N LEU A 127 -3.55 -14.80 -18.50
CA LEU A 127 -3.59 -14.59 -19.94
C LEU A 127 -4.99 -14.80 -20.55
N LYS A 128 -5.68 -15.86 -20.14
CA LYS A 128 -6.99 -16.21 -20.67
C LYS A 128 -8.15 -15.31 -20.23
N HIS A 129 -7.96 -14.55 -19.15
CA HIS A 129 -9.06 -13.83 -18.50
C HIS A 129 -8.82 -12.33 -18.40
N TYR A 130 -7.70 -11.94 -17.81
CA TYR A 130 -7.44 -10.53 -17.44
C TYR A 130 -6.40 -9.83 -18.32
N LEU A 131 -5.56 -10.54 -19.05
CA LEU A 131 -4.59 -9.89 -19.92
C LEU A 131 -5.22 -9.54 -21.29
N ALA A 132 -4.95 -8.30 -21.74
CA ALA A 132 -5.18 -7.89 -23.11
C ALA A 132 -3.93 -8.28 -23.93
N VAL A 133 -4.12 -9.09 -24.96
CA VAL A 133 -3.06 -9.56 -25.87
C VAL A 133 -3.23 -8.84 -27.21
#